data_72a8749bde7fd4e21399e613be71d9f6
#
_entry.id   72a8749bde7fd4e21399e613be71d9f6
#
_cell.length_a   1.000
_cell.length_b   1.000
_cell.length_c   1.000
_cell.angle_alpha   90.00
_cell.angle_beta   90.00
_cell.angle_gamma   90.00
#
_symmetry.space_group_name_H-M   'P 1'
#
loop_
_entity.id
_entity.type
_entity.pdbx_description
1 polymer ?
#
loop_
_entity_poly.entity_id
_entity_poly.type
_entity_poly.pdbx_seq_one_letter_code
_entity_poly.pdbx_strand_id
1 'polypeptide(L)'
;MEVVNGVGERMQFGGQVMKNVAGYDVSRLMVGARGTLGLILSASLKVLPRPQCTRTVVVDVDGTEACNRSRQLLRKPHPVSGACYVGNRLYIRLEGDEEAVVGASETLGGRVTTDGSFWDQVRDHEHSFFRRNRPLWRVS
;
A
#
# COMPACT_ATOMS: atom_id res chain seq x y z
N MET A 1 18.04 -14.01 0.73
CA MET A 1 17.31 -14.72 -0.33
C MET A 1 18.17 -15.84 -0.86
N GLU A 2 17.57 -16.99 -1.08
CA GLU A 2 18.23 -18.18 -1.62
C GLU A 2 17.63 -18.54 -2.97
N VAL A 3 18.46 -18.81 -3.97
CA VAL A 3 18.04 -19.08 -5.34
C VAL A 3 18.83 -20.22 -5.97
N VAL A 4 18.24 -20.90 -6.96
CA VAL A 4 18.92 -21.80 -7.87
C VAL A 4 19.01 -21.12 -9.23
N ASN A 5 20.21 -21.03 -9.81
CA ASN A 5 20.45 -20.46 -11.12
C ASN A 5 20.12 -21.45 -12.27
N GLY A 6 20.27 -21.00 -13.52
CA GLY A 6 19.96 -21.80 -14.71
C GLY A 6 20.89 -23.02 -14.93
N VAL A 7 22.00 -23.13 -14.21
CA VAL A 7 22.90 -24.30 -14.25
C VAL A 7 22.72 -25.21 -13.03
N GLY A 8 21.73 -24.96 -12.18
CA GLY A 8 21.40 -25.79 -11.02
C GLY A 8 22.20 -25.48 -9.76
N GLU A 9 22.98 -24.40 -9.74
CA GLU A 9 23.76 -24.01 -8.56
C GLU A 9 22.86 -23.23 -7.56
N ARG A 10 23.02 -23.61 -6.27
CA ARG A 10 22.33 -22.97 -5.15
C ARG A 10 23.18 -21.81 -4.63
N MET A 11 22.62 -20.63 -4.61
CA MET A 11 23.28 -19.39 -4.22
C MET A 11 22.49 -18.66 -3.14
N GLN A 12 23.20 -17.96 -2.25
CA GLN A 12 22.60 -17.14 -1.20
C GLN A 12 23.01 -15.69 -1.37
N PHE A 13 22.03 -14.78 -1.37
CA PHE A 13 22.22 -13.34 -1.52
C PHE A 13 21.58 -12.57 -0.39
N GLY A 14 22.18 -11.41 -0.09
CA GLY A 14 21.74 -10.52 0.98
C GLY A 14 22.25 -10.97 2.35
N GLY A 15 22.15 -10.06 3.31
CA GLY A 15 22.53 -10.25 4.71
C GLY A 15 21.51 -9.56 5.63
N GLN A 16 21.72 -9.63 6.94
CA GLN A 16 20.87 -8.98 7.95
C GLN A 16 21.19 -7.48 8.13
N VAL A 17 21.73 -6.82 7.10
CA VAL A 17 22.11 -5.40 7.14
C VAL A 17 20.95 -4.50 6.74
N MET A 18 20.82 -3.38 7.42
CA MET A 18 19.73 -2.40 7.14
C MET A 18 19.89 -1.70 5.79
N LYS A 19 21.11 -1.64 5.25
CA LYS A 19 21.44 -1.00 3.97
C LYS A 19 22.53 -1.79 3.27
N ASN A 20 22.30 -2.18 2.04
CA ASN A 20 23.35 -2.75 1.18
C ASN A 20 24.15 -1.57 0.60
N VAL A 21 25.46 -1.49 0.93
CA VAL A 21 26.30 -0.33 0.61
C VAL A 21 27.23 -0.60 -0.57
N ALA A 22 27.44 -1.87 -0.95
CA ALA A 22 28.35 -2.26 -2.03
C ALA A 22 27.80 -3.49 -2.78
N GLY A 23 28.01 -3.51 -4.08
CA GLY A 23 27.62 -4.61 -4.97
C GLY A 23 26.19 -4.49 -5.52
N TYR A 24 25.87 -5.41 -6.44
CA TYR A 24 24.54 -5.50 -7.03
C TYR A 24 23.52 -6.10 -6.04
N ASP A 25 22.33 -5.50 -5.96
CA ASP A 25 21.23 -6.05 -5.20
C ASP A 25 20.53 -7.15 -6.02
N VAL A 26 21.08 -8.35 -5.98
CA VAL A 26 20.53 -9.51 -6.70
C VAL A 26 19.12 -9.83 -6.20
N SER A 27 18.83 -9.61 -4.91
CA SER A 27 17.50 -9.85 -4.35
C SER A 27 16.46 -8.96 -5.03
N ARG A 28 16.79 -7.69 -5.27
CA ARG A 28 15.93 -6.76 -5.99
C ARG A 28 15.81 -7.08 -7.48
N LEU A 29 16.91 -7.55 -8.10
CA LEU A 29 16.91 -7.98 -9.49
C LEU A 29 15.95 -9.15 -9.74
N MET A 30 15.86 -10.09 -8.79
CA MET A 30 14.97 -11.24 -8.88
C MET A 30 13.48 -10.89 -8.77
N VAL A 31 13.14 -9.73 -8.17
CA VAL A 31 11.75 -9.29 -8.07
C VAL A 31 11.20 -8.95 -9.46
N GLY A 32 10.14 -9.63 -9.85
CA GLY A 32 9.52 -9.46 -11.17
C GLY A 32 10.21 -10.20 -12.31
N ALA A 33 11.27 -10.97 -12.05
CA ALA A 33 11.99 -11.76 -13.07
C ALA A 33 11.17 -12.94 -13.62
N ARG A 34 10.03 -13.28 -13.01
CA ARG A 34 9.11 -14.35 -13.46
C ARG A 34 9.79 -15.69 -13.75
N GLY A 35 10.82 -16.05 -13.00
CA GLY A 35 11.58 -17.29 -13.17
C GLY A 35 12.63 -17.27 -14.28
N THR A 36 12.81 -16.18 -15.03
CA THR A 36 13.77 -16.10 -16.14
C THR A 36 15.23 -16.07 -15.68
N LEU A 37 15.49 -15.61 -14.43
CA LEU A 37 16.83 -15.51 -13.87
C LEU A 37 17.18 -16.64 -12.90
N GLY A 38 16.22 -17.45 -12.51
CA GLY A 38 16.40 -18.56 -11.57
C GLY A 38 15.16 -18.80 -10.73
N LEU A 39 15.23 -19.83 -9.88
CA LEU A 39 14.17 -20.24 -8.97
C LEU A 39 14.47 -19.74 -7.55
N ILE A 40 13.58 -18.98 -6.95
CA ILE A 40 13.68 -18.55 -5.55
C ILE A 40 13.25 -19.71 -4.66
N LEU A 41 14.16 -20.18 -3.79
CA LEU A 41 13.90 -21.23 -2.81
C LEU A 41 13.40 -20.67 -1.50
N SER A 42 14.01 -19.57 -1.03
CA SER A 42 13.59 -18.88 0.20
C SER A 42 13.86 -17.38 0.12
N ALA A 43 13.03 -16.60 0.80
CA ALA A 43 13.19 -15.15 0.91
C ALA A 43 12.85 -14.70 2.34
N SER A 44 13.70 -13.83 2.90
CA SER A 44 13.41 -13.11 4.15
C SER A 44 12.96 -11.69 3.82
N LEU A 45 11.76 -11.34 4.23
CA LEU A 45 11.17 -10.03 4.00
C LEU A 45 11.19 -9.22 5.30
N LYS A 46 11.68 -7.98 5.21
CA LYS A 46 11.52 -7.03 6.31
C LYS A 46 10.10 -6.46 6.24
N VAL A 47 9.35 -6.65 7.30
CA VAL A 47 7.99 -6.15 7.42
C VAL A 47 7.91 -5.04 8.45
N LEU A 48 6.90 -4.18 8.33
CA LEU A 48 6.56 -3.20 9.35
C LEU A 48 5.62 -3.84 10.38
N PRO A 49 5.65 -3.42 11.65
CA PRO A 49 4.65 -3.79 12.63
C PRO A 49 3.25 -3.46 12.15
N ARG A 50 2.26 -4.24 12.56
CA ARG A 50 0.86 -3.89 12.31
C ARG A 50 0.51 -2.61 13.08
N PRO A 51 -0.27 -1.69 12.47
CA PRO A 51 -0.74 -0.50 13.17
C PRO A 51 -1.62 -0.90 14.36
N GLN A 52 -1.53 -0.14 15.45
CA GLN A 52 -2.33 -0.36 16.65
C GLN A 52 -3.81 -0.02 16.41
N CYS A 53 -4.05 1.01 15.60
CA CYS A 53 -5.38 1.49 15.27
C CYS A 53 -5.52 1.73 13.76
N THR A 54 -6.66 1.36 13.21
CA THR A 54 -7.05 1.65 11.83
C THR A 54 -8.46 2.24 11.83
N ARG A 55 -8.64 3.40 11.16
CA ARG A 55 -9.94 4.03 10.94
C ARG A 55 -10.05 4.49 9.50
N THR A 56 -11.26 4.53 9.00
CA THR A 56 -11.59 5.15 7.71
C THR A 56 -12.50 6.33 7.93
N VAL A 57 -12.09 7.50 7.43
CA VAL A 57 -12.92 8.69 7.39
C VAL A 57 -13.55 8.77 6.00
N VAL A 58 -14.87 8.90 5.93
CA VAL A 58 -15.63 9.01 4.69
C VAL A 58 -16.24 10.39 4.61
N VAL A 59 -15.91 11.12 3.55
CA VAL A 59 -16.39 12.49 3.32
C VAL A 59 -17.15 12.55 2.01
N ASP A 60 -18.37 13.07 2.04
CA ASP A 60 -19.16 13.31 0.83
C ASP A 60 -18.67 14.59 0.15
N VAL A 61 -18.09 14.46 -1.05
CA VAL A 61 -17.48 15.55 -1.82
C VAL A 61 -17.53 15.23 -3.31
N ASP A 62 -17.46 16.26 -4.14
CA ASP A 62 -17.26 16.10 -5.57
C ASP A 62 -15.79 15.76 -5.92
N GLY A 63 -15.53 15.46 -7.21
CA GLY A 63 -14.20 15.07 -7.66
C GLY A 63 -13.13 16.16 -7.53
N THR A 64 -13.50 17.42 -7.71
CA THR A 64 -12.59 18.57 -7.60
C THR A 64 -12.16 18.76 -6.14
N GLU A 65 -13.14 18.77 -5.25
CA GLU A 65 -12.89 18.87 -3.80
C GLU A 65 -12.12 17.65 -3.28
N ALA A 66 -12.42 16.44 -3.76
CA ALA A 66 -11.65 15.23 -3.40
C ALA A 66 -10.17 15.35 -3.78
N CYS A 67 -9.84 15.86 -4.98
CA CYS A 67 -8.48 16.13 -5.39
C CYS A 67 -7.78 17.17 -4.50
N ASN A 68 -8.49 18.26 -4.17
CA ASN A 68 -7.94 19.32 -3.32
C ASN A 68 -7.66 18.81 -1.91
N ARG A 69 -8.59 18.07 -1.30
CA ARG A 69 -8.43 17.46 0.02
C ARG A 69 -7.29 16.44 0.02
N SER A 70 -7.21 15.59 -1.00
CA SER A 70 -6.11 14.62 -1.11
C SER A 70 -4.74 15.29 -1.15
N ARG A 71 -4.59 16.41 -1.88
CA ARG A 71 -3.35 17.20 -1.87
C ARG A 71 -3.04 17.82 -0.50
N GLN A 72 -4.07 18.26 0.22
CA GLN A 72 -3.90 18.81 1.57
C GLN A 72 -3.47 17.74 2.57
N LEU A 73 -3.99 16.51 2.46
CA LEU A 73 -3.59 15.37 3.29
C LEU A 73 -2.08 15.09 3.20
N LEU A 74 -1.51 15.18 1.99
CA LEU A 74 -0.08 14.95 1.77
C LEU A 74 0.83 16.02 2.38
N ARG A 75 0.27 17.18 2.75
CA ARG A 75 1.03 18.30 3.34
C ARG A 75 0.97 18.34 4.86
N LYS A 76 0.13 17.52 5.47
CA LYS A 76 -0.06 17.49 6.93
C LYS A 76 0.47 16.18 7.50
N PRO A 77 0.97 16.16 8.74
CA PRO A 77 1.50 14.97 9.39
C PRO A 77 0.38 14.06 9.92
N HIS A 78 -0.62 13.77 9.08
CA HIS A 78 -1.66 12.81 9.42
C HIS A 78 -1.19 11.37 9.11
N PRO A 79 -1.55 10.36 9.90
CA PRO A 79 -1.20 8.97 9.67
C PRO A 79 -2.03 8.34 8.54
N VAL A 80 -2.01 8.97 7.34
CA VAL A 80 -2.76 8.53 6.17
C VAL A 80 -2.04 7.38 5.50
N SER A 81 -2.70 6.23 5.38
CA SER A 81 -2.19 5.04 4.70
C SER A 81 -2.85 4.78 3.33
N GLY A 82 -3.97 5.44 3.05
CA GLY A 82 -4.65 5.34 1.77
C GLY A 82 -5.72 6.40 1.56
N ALA A 83 -5.98 6.74 0.31
CA ALA A 83 -7.10 7.58 -0.09
C ALA A 83 -7.73 7.03 -1.37
N CYS A 84 -9.05 7.01 -1.43
CA CYS A 84 -9.80 6.53 -2.59
C CYS A 84 -11.06 7.37 -2.78
N TYR A 85 -11.30 7.82 -4.02
CA TYR A 85 -12.50 8.54 -4.37
C TYR A 85 -13.39 7.69 -5.27
N VAL A 86 -14.63 7.46 -4.84
CA VAL A 86 -15.63 6.72 -5.62
C VAL A 86 -17.04 7.11 -5.19
N GLY A 87 -17.95 7.25 -6.14
CA GLY A 87 -19.37 7.51 -5.86
C GLY A 87 -19.62 8.80 -5.07
N ASN A 88 -18.94 9.89 -5.41
CA ASN A 88 -18.98 11.18 -4.72
C ASN A 88 -18.57 11.11 -3.24
N ARG A 89 -17.69 10.16 -2.89
CA ARG A 89 -17.14 10.00 -1.55
C ARG A 89 -15.62 9.86 -1.61
N LEU A 90 -14.96 10.58 -0.73
CA LEU A 90 -13.54 10.41 -0.45
C LEU A 90 -13.38 9.54 0.79
N TYR A 91 -12.77 8.38 0.62
CA TYR A 91 -12.38 7.46 1.70
C TYR A 91 -10.93 7.73 2.05
N ILE A 92 -10.65 7.98 3.32
CA ILE A 92 -9.31 8.27 3.84
C ILE A 92 -9.01 7.22 4.91
N ARG A 93 -8.01 6.36 4.68
CA ARG A 93 -7.57 5.36 5.66
C ARG A 93 -6.46 5.95 6.51
N LEU A 94 -6.65 5.90 7.82
CA LEU A 94 -5.70 6.29 8.83
C LEU A 94 -5.21 5.04 9.56
N GLU A 95 -3.90 4.88 9.70
CA GLU A 95 -3.28 3.73 10.35
C GLU A 95 -2.07 4.18 11.17
N GLY A 96 -1.97 3.73 12.41
CA GLY A 96 -0.85 4.05 13.28
C GLY A 96 -1.15 3.91 14.75
N ASP A 97 -0.56 4.80 15.54
CA ASP A 97 -0.85 4.96 16.95
C ASP A 97 -2.30 5.44 17.16
N GLU A 98 -2.94 4.96 18.24
CA GLU A 98 -4.36 5.22 18.47
C GLU A 98 -4.65 6.71 18.66
N GLU A 99 -3.85 7.42 19.43
CA GLU A 99 -4.04 8.85 19.71
C GLU A 99 -3.92 9.67 18.41
N ALA A 100 -2.91 9.39 17.59
CA ALA A 100 -2.69 10.04 16.30
C ALA A 100 -3.84 9.78 15.32
N VAL A 101 -4.36 8.54 15.27
CA VAL A 101 -5.46 8.15 14.37
C VAL A 101 -6.77 8.79 14.83
N VAL A 102 -7.05 8.80 16.14
CA VAL A 102 -8.26 9.44 16.70
C VAL A 102 -8.25 10.94 16.41
N GLY A 103 -7.17 11.65 16.78
CA GLY A 103 -7.06 13.09 16.57
C GLY A 103 -7.11 13.50 15.10
N ALA A 104 -6.50 12.72 14.21
CA ALA A 104 -6.61 12.94 12.77
C ALA A 104 -8.04 12.73 12.26
N SER A 105 -8.74 11.69 12.73
CA SER A 105 -10.12 11.40 12.32
C SER A 105 -11.09 12.51 12.71
N GLU A 106 -10.92 13.13 13.88
CA GLU A 106 -11.69 14.28 14.35
C GLU A 106 -11.41 15.54 13.52
N THR A 107 -10.12 15.79 13.21
CA THR A 107 -9.69 16.94 12.42
C THR A 107 -10.19 16.90 10.98
N LEU A 108 -10.22 15.73 10.37
CA LEU A 108 -10.65 15.54 8.99
C LEU A 108 -12.17 15.69 8.81
N GLY A 109 -12.93 15.42 9.86
CA GLY A 109 -14.38 15.42 9.82
C GLY A 109 -14.95 14.36 8.89
N GLY A 110 -16.26 14.19 8.91
CA GLY A 110 -16.94 13.17 8.13
C GLY A 110 -17.34 11.95 8.97
N ARG A 111 -17.81 10.91 8.30
CA ARG A 111 -18.24 9.66 8.96
C ARG A 111 -17.06 8.75 9.19
N VAL A 112 -16.83 8.35 10.43
CA VAL A 112 -15.77 7.41 10.80
C VAL A 112 -16.30 5.99 10.82
N THR A 113 -15.53 5.04 10.29
CA THR A 113 -15.81 3.61 10.38
C THR A 113 -14.51 2.83 10.63
N THR A 114 -14.63 1.71 11.33
CA THR A 114 -13.57 0.73 11.53
C THR A 114 -13.69 -0.47 10.59
N ASP A 115 -14.75 -0.50 9.76
CA ASP A 115 -14.96 -1.54 8.76
C ASP A 115 -13.92 -1.41 7.63
N GLY A 116 -13.06 -2.42 7.49
CA GLY A 116 -12.04 -2.50 6.46
C GLY A 116 -12.50 -3.08 5.13
N SER A 117 -13.74 -3.57 5.04
CA SER A 117 -14.25 -4.30 3.86
C SER A 117 -14.13 -3.53 2.55
N PHE A 118 -14.30 -2.20 2.59
CA PHE A 118 -14.10 -1.34 1.43
C PHE A 118 -12.68 -1.44 0.87
N TRP A 119 -11.67 -1.42 1.75
CA TRP A 119 -10.26 -1.47 1.33
C TRP A 119 -9.87 -2.85 0.81
N ASP A 120 -10.44 -3.92 1.38
CA ASP A 120 -10.26 -5.29 0.88
C ASP A 120 -10.82 -5.41 -0.54
N GLN A 121 -12.04 -4.93 -0.77
CA GLN A 121 -12.65 -4.90 -2.11
C GLN A 121 -11.85 -4.09 -3.13
N VAL A 122 -11.24 -2.97 -2.71
CA VAL A 122 -10.38 -2.15 -3.59
C VAL A 122 -9.08 -2.89 -3.89
N ARG A 123 -8.43 -3.49 -2.88
CA ARG A 123 -7.20 -4.25 -3.03
C ARG A 123 -7.37 -5.43 -3.98
N ASP A 124 -8.45 -6.17 -3.82
CA ASP A 124 -8.71 -7.43 -4.52
C ASP A 124 -9.46 -7.21 -5.85
N HIS A 125 -9.70 -5.95 -6.23
CA HIS A 125 -10.45 -5.54 -7.43
C HIS A 125 -11.90 -6.07 -7.46
N GLU A 126 -12.49 -6.30 -6.32
CA GLU A 126 -13.87 -6.80 -6.17
C GLU A 126 -14.91 -5.68 -6.08
N HIS A 127 -14.47 -4.45 -5.80
CA HIS A 127 -15.37 -3.30 -5.75
C HIS A 127 -16.09 -3.10 -7.08
N SER A 128 -17.35 -2.69 -7.05
CA SER A 128 -18.20 -2.47 -8.24
C SER A 128 -17.60 -1.54 -9.29
N PHE A 129 -16.69 -0.66 -8.89
CA PHE A 129 -15.94 0.20 -9.80
C PHE A 129 -15.17 -0.61 -10.86
N PHE A 130 -14.56 -1.74 -10.48
CA PHE A 130 -13.74 -2.58 -11.37
C PHE A 130 -14.58 -3.48 -12.29
N ARG A 131 -15.86 -3.66 -11.98
CA ARG A 131 -16.80 -4.48 -12.80
C ARG A 131 -17.38 -3.72 -13.99
N ARG A 132 -17.01 -2.45 -14.17
CA ARG A 132 -17.46 -1.63 -15.28
C ARG A 132 -16.72 -2.04 -16.55
N ASN A 133 -17.42 -2.19 -17.65
CA ASN A 133 -16.80 -2.47 -18.97
C ASN A 133 -16.17 -1.19 -19.54
N ARG A 134 -15.11 -0.69 -18.89
CA ARG A 134 -14.35 0.50 -19.27
C ARG A 134 -12.86 0.24 -19.09
N PRO A 135 -11.98 0.83 -19.92
CA PRO A 135 -10.54 0.68 -19.75
C PRO A 135 -10.11 1.23 -18.39
N LEU A 136 -9.25 0.47 -17.71
CA LEU A 136 -8.65 0.84 -16.43
C LEU A 136 -7.24 1.40 -16.72
N TRP A 137 -6.98 2.60 -16.24
CA TRP A 137 -5.68 3.27 -16.39
C TRP A 137 -4.95 3.31 -15.06
N ARG A 138 -3.67 2.96 -15.08
CA ARG A 138 -2.75 3.23 -13.98
C ARG A 138 -1.91 4.43 -14.36
N VAL A 139 -1.99 5.50 -13.54
CA VAL A 139 -1.15 6.69 -13.68
C VAL A 139 -0.14 6.69 -12.54
N SER A 140 1.14 6.81 -12.86
CA SER A 140 2.25 6.86 -11.88
C SER A 140 2.82 8.28 -11.81
#